data_319cdee4945677faa3155767462269c9
#
_entry.id   319cdee4945677faa3155767462269c9
#
_cell.length_a   1.000
_cell.length_b   1.000
_cell.length_c   1.000
_cell.angle_alpha   90.00
_cell.angle_beta   90.00
_cell.angle_gamma   90.00
#
_symmetry.space_group_name_H-M   'P 1'
#
loop_
_entity.id
_entity.type
_entity.pdbx_description
1 polymer ?
#
loop_
_entity_poly.entity_id
_entity_poly.type
_entity_poly.pdbx_seq_one_letter_code
_entity_poly.pdbx_strand_id
1 'polypeptide(L)'
;MKTIMLVFGTRPEAIKMCPLVKEFQKHTEEFKTVVCVTGQHREMLDQVLTIFDVKPDFDLNIMKQGQDLTDVTARVLTGLRDVFKECKPDVVLVHGDTTTSTAGALAAFYAQIPVGHVEAGLRTHNIYSPWPEEMNRQITGRIATYNFSPTPLSEKNLMEEKAQGNIYVTGNTVIDALHMVVDKLKNDTALAKEQEEILAKAGYDVNRLNDGKKLVLITGHRRENFGDGFIRMVTAMKDLSEKYPDVDFVYPMHLNPNVRKPIHEVFGEDLTRPNFFFIEPLQYLEFVYLMEKSTIVLTDSGGIQEEAPGLGKPVLVMRDTTERPEALASGTVHLVGTDYDKIMNEVSTLLDDATAYEKMSKAVNPYGDGQACRRITDVLAGKETDRYDTNI
;
A
#
# COMPACT_ATOMS: atom_id res chain seq x y z
N MET A 1 27.93 -6.03 -15.40
CA MET A 1 26.55 -5.48 -15.38
C MET A 1 25.59 -6.64 -15.22
N LYS A 2 24.77 -6.62 -14.16
CA LYS A 2 23.76 -7.67 -13.91
C LYS A 2 22.44 -7.28 -14.54
N THR A 3 21.73 -8.23 -15.14
CA THR A 3 20.38 -8.05 -15.65
C THR A 3 19.37 -8.39 -14.54
N ILE A 4 18.65 -7.41 -14.04
CA ILE A 4 17.61 -7.57 -13.02
C ILE A 4 16.26 -7.45 -13.70
N MET A 5 15.44 -8.48 -13.60
CA MET A 5 14.06 -8.46 -14.11
C MET A 5 13.08 -8.33 -12.97
N LEU A 6 12.22 -7.30 -13.03
CA LEU A 6 11.13 -7.11 -12.09
C LEU A 6 9.82 -7.61 -12.72
N VAL A 7 9.15 -8.55 -12.05
CA VAL A 7 7.91 -9.18 -12.54
C VAL A 7 6.76 -8.80 -11.61
N PHE A 8 5.72 -8.19 -12.15
CA PHE A 8 4.51 -7.84 -11.41
C PHE A 8 3.30 -7.70 -12.33
N GLY A 9 2.09 -7.74 -11.79
CA GLY A 9 0.89 -7.77 -12.64
C GLY A 9 -0.34 -7.09 -12.10
N THR A 10 -0.32 -6.66 -10.85
CA THR A 10 -1.45 -5.97 -10.18
C THR A 10 -1.09 -4.55 -9.79
N ARG A 11 -2.12 -3.73 -9.53
CA ARG A 11 -1.93 -2.35 -9.06
C ARG A 11 -1.10 -2.26 -7.76
N PRO A 12 -1.40 -3.04 -6.70
CA PRO A 12 -0.61 -2.99 -5.46
C PRO A 12 0.85 -3.36 -5.65
N GLU A 13 1.14 -4.38 -6.47
CA GLU A 13 2.52 -4.73 -6.81
C GLU A 13 3.22 -3.59 -7.56
N ALA A 14 2.57 -3.00 -8.56
CA ALA A 14 3.15 -1.92 -9.35
C ALA A 14 3.51 -0.70 -8.50
N ILE A 15 2.65 -0.29 -7.56
CA ILE A 15 2.92 0.80 -6.63
C ILE A 15 4.24 0.57 -5.88
N LYS A 16 4.50 -0.65 -5.44
CA LYS A 16 5.65 -1.02 -4.63
C LYS A 16 6.90 -1.39 -5.46
N MET A 17 6.72 -1.82 -6.71
CA MET A 17 7.82 -2.22 -7.59
C MET A 17 8.33 -1.11 -8.50
N CYS A 18 7.48 -0.16 -8.90
CA CYS A 18 7.91 0.95 -9.75
C CYS A 18 9.02 1.84 -9.12
N PRO A 19 8.98 2.17 -7.82
CA PRO A 19 10.11 2.87 -7.17
C PRO A 19 11.42 2.09 -7.27
N LEU A 20 11.34 0.77 -7.13
CA LEU A 20 12.50 -0.10 -7.24
C LEU A 20 13.03 -0.15 -8.68
N VAL A 21 12.15 -0.15 -9.69
CA VAL A 21 12.55 0.03 -11.10
C VAL A 21 13.34 1.34 -11.27
N LYS A 22 12.80 2.44 -10.74
CA LYS A 22 13.45 3.75 -10.83
C LYS A 22 14.80 3.77 -10.12
N GLU A 23 14.93 3.10 -8.98
CA GLU A 23 16.20 3.01 -8.26
C GLU A 23 17.25 2.26 -9.08
N PHE A 24 16.93 1.07 -9.62
CA PHE A 24 17.85 0.34 -10.50
C PHE A 24 18.24 1.16 -11.74
N GLN A 25 17.32 1.93 -12.32
CA GLN A 25 17.59 2.79 -13.48
C GLN A 25 18.57 3.93 -13.19
N LYS A 26 18.82 4.30 -11.93
CA LYS A 26 19.88 5.25 -11.56
C LYS A 26 21.29 4.63 -11.62
N HIS A 27 21.40 3.31 -11.62
CA HIS A 27 22.65 2.54 -11.51
C HIS A 27 22.94 1.77 -12.80
N THR A 28 22.88 2.44 -13.95
CA THR A 28 23.03 1.84 -15.29
C THR A 28 24.39 1.21 -15.55
N GLU A 29 25.43 1.63 -14.83
CA GLU A 29 26.76 1.02 -14.92
C GLU A 29 26.83 -0.36 -14.26
N GLU A 30 25.94 -0.62 -13.29
CA GLU A 30 25.90 -1.87 -12.51
C GLU A 30 24.81 -2.81 -13.01
N PHE A 31 23.68 -2.24 -13.44
CA PHE A 31 22.47 -3.01 -13.76
C PHE A 31 21.88 -2.68 -15.12
N LYS A 32 21.42 -3.73 -15.80
CA LYS A 32 20.40 -3.66 -16.85
C LYS A 32 19.06 -3.97 -16.22
N THR A 33 18.18 -2.98 -16.14
CA THR A 33 16.83 -3.13 -15.57
C THR A 33 15.87 -3.57 -16.67
N VAL A 34 15.11 -4.63 -16.39
CA VAL A 34 14.09 -5.16 -17.30
C VAL A 34 12.77 -5.27 -16.53
N VAL A 35 11.71 -4.75 -17.11
CA VAL A 35 10.36 -4.78 -16.52
C VAL A 35 9.49 -5.72 -17.34
N CYS A 36 8.96 -6.75 -16.67
CA CYS A 36 8.00 -7.69 -17.24
C CYS A 36 6.68 -7.60 -16.48
N VAL A 37 5.64 -7.12 -17.15
CA VAL A 37 4.30 -7.07 -16.58
C VAL A 37 3.47 -8.26 -17.05
N THR A 38 2.65 -8.82 -16.13
CA THR A 38 1.74 -9.91 -16.51
C THR A 38 0.40 -9.40 -17.01
N GLY A 39 0.00 -8.19 -16.59
CA GLY A 39 -1.27 -7.59 -17.01
C GLY A 39 -2.49 -8.31 -16.44
N GLN A 40 -2.40 -8.80 -15.20
CA GLN A 40 -3.51 -9.47 -14.51
C GLN A 40 -4.70 -8.52 -14.26
N HIS A 41 -4.43 -7.21 -14.01
CA HIS A 41 -5.42 -6.14 -13.86
C HIS A 41 -5.00 -4.94 -14.70
N ARG A 42 -5.26 -5.00 -16.01
CA ARG A 42 -4.67 -4.13 -17.03
C ARG A 42 -4.81 -2.63 -16.77
N GLU A 43 -6.03 -2.12 -16.70
CA GLU A 43 -6.28 -0.66 -16.61
C GLU A 43 -5.69 -0.04 -15.34
N MET A 44 -5.83 -0.71 -14.20
CA MET A 44 -5.29 -0.25 -12.93
C MET A 44 -3.76 -0.29 -12.89
N LEU A 45 -3.15 -1.26 -13.57
CA LEU A 45 -1.70 -1.38 -13.69
C LEU A 45 -1.13 -0.23 -14.52
N ASP A 46 -1.72 0.05 -15.69
CA ASP A 46 -1.26 1.08 -16.61
C ASP A 46 -1.29 2.49 -15.99
N GLN A 47 -2.28 2.76 -15.14
CA GLN A 47 -2.33 4.02 -14.37
C GLN A 47 -1.10 4.19 -13.48
N VAL A 48 -0.71 3.15 -12.75
CA VAL A 48 0.47 3.21 -11.87
C VAL A 48 1.75 3.34 -12.68
N LEU A 49 1.89 2.59 -13.76
CA LEU A 49 3.05 2.70 -14.66
C LEU A 49 3.21 4.14 -15.18
N THR A 50 2.10 4.81 -15.49
CA THR A 50 2.09 6.21 -15.92
C THR A 50 2.55 7.15 -14.80
N ILE A 51 2.05 6.98 -13.57
CA ILE A 51 2.43 7.81 -12.41
C ILE A 51 3.95 7.79 -12.20
N PHE A 52 4.57 6.61 -12.29
CA PHE A 52 6.00 6.43 -12.08
C PHE A 52 6.85 6.53 -13.36
N ASP A 53 6.23 6.82 -14.51
CA ASP A 53 6.92 6.84 -15.81
C ASP A 53 7.75 5.57 -16.03
N VAL A 54 7.12 4.42 -15.88
CA VAL A 54 7.71 3.09 -16.12
C VAL A 54 7.10 2.50 -17.38
N LYS A 55 7.96 2.07 -18.29
CA LYS A 55 7.56 1.35 -19.52
C LYS A 55 8.00 -0.09 -19.42
N PRO A 56 7.07 -1.06 -19.53
CA PRO A 56 7.46 -2.48 -19.56
C PRO A 56 8.24 -2.83 -20.81
N ASP A 57 9.27 -3.67 -20.64
CA ASP A 57 10.01 -4.28 -21.76
C ASP A 57 9.26 -5.50 -22.29
N PHE A 58 8.58 -6.23 -21.40
CA PHE A 58 7.74 -7.38 -21.73
C PHE A 58 6.37 -7.24 -21.11
N ASP A 59 5.35 -7.67 -21.86
CA ASP A 59 3.96 -7.66 -21.44
C ASP A 59 3.30 -8.98 -21.82
N LEU A 60 2.99 -9.81 -20.82
CA LEU A 60 2.37 -11.12 -21.05
C LEU A 60 0.88 -11.02 -21.36
N ASN A 61 0.23 -9.92 -21.02
CA ASN A 61 -1.18 -9.64 -21.28
C ASN A 61 -2.11 -10.83 -20.96
N ILE A 62 -1.97 -11.39 -19.75
CA ILE A 62 -2.67 -12.63 -19.35
C ILE A 62 -4.13 -12.45 -19.01
N MET A 63 -4.62 -11.21 -18.88
CA MET A 63 -6.02 -10.95 -18.47
C MET A 63 -7.01 -11.53 -19.48
N LYS A 64 -7.91 -12.40 -18.97
CA LYS A 64 -9.05 -12.93 -19.72
C LYS A 64 -10.27 -12.97 -18.83
N GLN A 65 -11.44 -12.78 -19.44
CA GLN A 65 -12.70 -12.87 -18.72
C GLN A 65 -12.92 -14.30 -18.19
N GLY A 66 -13.30 -14.42 -16.91
CA GLY A 66 -13.63 -15.70 -16.28
C GLY A 66 -12.43 -16.57 -15.93
N GLN A 67 -11.18 -16.04 -15.99
CA GLN A 67 -10.00 -16.80 -15.59
C GLN A 67 -10.00 -17.08 -14.08
N ASP A 68 -9.57 -18.27 -13.70
CA ASP A 68 -9.32 -18.67 -12.32
C ASP A 68 -7.83 -18.60 -11.96
N LEU A 69 -7.49 -18.96 -10.71
CA LEU A 69 -6.11 -18.95 -10.23
C LEU A 69 -5.22 -19.93 -10.99
N THR A 70 -5.77 -21.05 -11.46
CA THR A 70 -5.04 -22.04 -12.26
C THR A 70 -4.68 -21.48 -13.61
N ASP A 71 -5.62 -20.78 -14.25
CA ASP A 71 -5.38 -20.10 -15.53
C ASP A 71 -4.28 -19.04 -15.42
N VAL A 72 -4.36 -18.20 -14.38
CA VAL A 72 -3.33 -17.17 -14.11
C VAL A 72 -1.97 -17.81 -13.92
N THR A 73 -1.87 -18.83 -13.06
CA THR A 73 -0.63 -19.55 -12.76
C THR A 73 -0.03 -20.14 -14.04
N ALA A 74 -0.82 -20.86 -14.82
CA ALA A 74 -0.35 -21.53 -16.04
C ALA A 74 0.15 -20.53 -17.09
N ARG A 75 -0.55 -19.41 -17.28
CA ARG A 75 -0.18 -18.37 -18.24
C ARG A 75 1.08 -17.63 -17.82
N VAL A 76 1.23 -17.29 -16.54
CA VAL A 76 2.46 -16.65 -16.04
C VAL A 76 3.65 -17.58 -16.20
N LEU A 77 3.52 -18.87 -15.80
CA LEU A 77 4.59 -19.86 -15.96
C LEU A 77 5.04 -20.02 -17.42
N THR A 78 4.09 -20.20 -18.32
CA THR A 78 4.41 -20.41 -19.76
C THR A 78 4.93 -19.16 -20.44
N GLY A 79 4.36 -18.00 -20.12
CA GLY A 79 4.82 -16.71 -20.65
C GLY A 79 6.22 -16.37 -20.21
N LEU A 80 6.51 -16.48 -18.91
CA LEU A 80 7.86 -16.19 -18.38
C LEU A 80 8.91 -17.17 -18.86
N ARG A 81 8.57 -18.44 -19.08
CA ARG A 81 9.49 -19.41 -19.68
C ARG A 81 10.10 -18.89 -20.98
N ASP A 82 9.30 -18.28 -21.84
CA ASP A 82 9.74 -17.80 -23.14
C ASP A 82 10.49 -16.46 -23.00
N VAL A 83 10.05 -15.57 -22.13
CA VAL A 83 10.75 -14.32 -21.78
C VAL A 83 12.14 -14.61 -21.19
N PHE A 84 12.27 -15.59 -20.31
CA PHE A 84 13.58 -15.94 -19.71
C PHE A 84 14.57 -16.52 -20.73
N LYS A 85 14.11 -17.24 -21.75
CA LYS A 85 14.97 -17.71 -22.85
C LYS A 85 15.54 -16.55 -23.67
N GLU A 86 14.72 -15.51 -23.89
CA GLU A 86 15.10 -14.31 -24.63
C GLU A 86 16.02 -13.39 -23.81
N CYS A 87 15.57 -13.00 -22.61
CA CYS A 87 16.23 -11.99 -21.78
C CYS A 87 17.41 -12.53 -20.96
N LYS A 88 17.33 -13.77 -20.46
CA LYS A 88 18.33 -14.42 -19.59
C LYS A 88 18.72 -13.54 -18.40
N PRO A 89 17.79 -13.18 -17.51
CA PRO A 89 18.10 -12.33 -16.38
C PRO A 89 19.00 -13.05 -15.37
N ASP A 90 19.86 -12.29 -14.67
CA ASP A 90 20.70 -12.82 -13.58
C ASP A 90 19.93 -12.96 -12.28
N VAL A 91 18.89 -12.13 -12.08
CA VAL A 91 17.99 -12.19 -10.91
C VAL A 91 16.57 -11.78 -11.36
N VAL A 92 15.58 -12.49 -10.84
CA VAL A 92 14.16 -12.14 -10.99
C VAL A 92 13.63 -11.64 -9.67
N LEU A 93 13.04 -10.45 -9.63
CA LEU A 93 12.37 -9.89 -8.45
C LEU A 93 10.86 -10.06 -8.60
N VAL A 94 10.23 -10.59 -7.55
CA VAL A 94 8.77 -10.69 -7.39
C VAL A 94 8.36 -10.02 -6.10
N HIS A 95 7.09 -9.65 -5.96
CA HIS A 95 6.61 -8.86 -4.83
C HIS A 95 5.44 -9.52 -4.11
N GLY A 96 5.53 -9.60 -2.79
CA GLY A 96 4.40 -9.93 -1.90
C GLY A 96 3.85 -11.34 -2.09
N ASP A 97 2.56 -11.43 -2.37
CA ASP A 97 1.77 -12.64 -2.17
C ASP A 97 0.77 -12.96 -3.28
N THR A 98 0.88 -12.28 -4.42
CA THR A 98 -0.02 -12.55 -5.55
C THR A 98 0.29 -13.88 -6.23
N THR A 99 -0.68 -14.39 -6.99
CA THR A 99 -0.46 -15.55 -7.87
C THR A 99 0.64 -15.26 -8.91
N THR A 100 0.72 -14.02 -9.41
CA THR A 100 1.82 -13.57 -10.29
C THR A 100 3.18 -13.74 -9.63
N SER A 101 3.32 -13.34 -8.37
CA SER A 101 4.59 -13.43 -7.63
C SER A 101 5.03 -14.88 -7.44
N THR A 102 4.12 -15.74 -7.01
CA THR A 102 4.40 -17.17 -6.80
C THR A 102 4.71 -17.89 -8.11
N ALA A 103 3.91 -17.68 -9.14
CA ALA A 103 4.15 -18.28 -10.46
C ALA A 103 5.44 -17.73 -11.09
N GLY A 104 5.74 -16.44 -10.92
CA GLY A 104 6.98 -15.82 -11.36
C GLY A 104 8.22 -16.41 -10.67
N ALA A 105 8.15 -16.58 -9.35
CA ALA A 105 9.22 -17.24 -8.58
C ALA A 105 9.44 -18.70 -9.03
N LEU A 106 8.35 -19.44 -9.24
CA LEU A 106 8.41 -20.82 -9.70
C LEU A 106 9.00 -20.94 -11.12
N ALA A 107 8.60 -20.04 -12.04
CA ALA A 107 9.15 -20.00 -13.39
C ALA A 107 10.66 -19.71 -13.37
N ALA A 108 11.12 -18.77 -12.55
CA ALA A 108 12.53 -18.46 -12.36
C ALA A 108 13.31 -19.65 -11.76
N PHE A 109 12.74 -20.31 -10.76
CA PHE A 109 13.31 -21.52 -10.18
C PHE A 109 13.51 -22.64 -11.21
N TYR A 110 12.53 -22.88 -12.09
CA TYR A 110 12.66 -23.87 -13.17
C TYR A 110 13.73 -23.50 -14.20
N ALA A 111 13.95 -22.21 -14.40
CA ALA A 111 15.02 -21.69 -15.27
C ALA A 111 16.38 -21.60 -14.55
N GLN A 112 16.47 -22.00 -13.27
CA GLN A 112 17.65 -21.86 -12.41
C GLN A 112 18.15 -20.41 -12.25
N ILE A 113 17.22 -19.47 -12.26
CA ILE A 113 17.50 -18.05 -12.05
C ILE A 113 17.21 -17.69 -10.57
N PRO A 114 18.15 -17.06 -9.87
CA PRO A 114 17.95 -16.56 -8.50
C PRO A 114 16.73 -15.65 -8.39
N VAL A 115 15.95 -15.84 -7.31
CA VAL A 115 14.73 -15.07 -7.03
C VAL A 115 14.96 -14.14 -5.84
N GLY A 116 14.62 -12.88 -5.99
CA GLY A 116 14.45 -11.93 -4.89
C GLY A 116 12.97 -11.72 -4.60
N HIS A 117 12.59 -11.92 -3.35
CA HIS A 117 11.23 -11.71 -2.85
C HIS A 117 11.16 -10.39 -2.10
N VAL A 118 10.54 -9.39 -2.70
CA VAL A 118 10.27 -8.08 -2.10
C VAL A 118 9.01 -8.17 -1.24
N GLU A 119 9.01 -7.60 -0.05
CA GLU A 119 7.98 -7.73 0.98
C GLU A 119 7.86 -9.18 1.49
N ALA A 120 9.01 -9.81 1.77
CA ALA A 120 9.09 -11.17 2.24
C ALA A 120 8.83 -11.30 3.74
N GLY A 121 8.16 -12.40 4.16
CA GLY A 121 8.06 -12.77 5.56
C GLY A 121 6.82 -12.33 6.31
N LEU A 122 5.86 -11.67 5.66
CA LEU A 122 4.53 -11.44 6.25
C LEU A 122 3.82 -12.79 6.44
N ARG A 123 3.23 -13.02 7.64
CA ARG A 123 2.55 -14.30 7.97
C ARG A 123 1.29 -14.08 8.79
N THR A 124 0.28 -14.88 8.48
CA THR A 124 -0.90 -15.09 9.33
C THR A 124 -0.86 -16.46 9.99
N HIS A 125 0.01 -17.35 9.53
CA HIS A 125 0.13 -18.77 9.94
C HIS A 125 -1.14 -19.61 9.67
N ASN A 126 -2.04 -19.11 8.82
CA ASN A 126 -3.20 -19.83 8.36
C ASN A 126 -3.28 -19.77 6.83
N ILE A 127 -2.90 -20.88 6.17
CA ILE A 127 -2.82 -20.98 4.70
C ILE A 127 -4.14 -20.71 3.96
N TYR A 128 -5.25 -20.68 4.67
CA TYR A 128 -6.58 -20.38 4.15
C TYR A 128 -7.08 -18.97 4.50
N SER A 129 -6.25 -18.14 5.19
CA SER A 129 -6.66 -16.80 5.60
C SER A 129 -5.46 -15.83 5.73
N PRO A 130 -5.32 -14.88 4.79
CA PRO A 130 -6.06 -14.71 3.54
C PRO A 130 -5.71 -15.85 2.54
N TRP A 131 -6.66 -16.18 1.70
CA TRP A 131 -6.49 -17.20 0.67
C TRP A 131 -6.56 -16.56 -0.73
N PRO A 132 -5.61 -16.83 -1.64
CA PRO A 132 -4.48 -17.78 -1.57
C PRO A 132 -3.17 -17.16 -1.02
N GLU A 133 -3.21 -15.93 -0.52
CA GLU A 133 -2.04 -15.05 -0.27
C GLU A 133 -1.06 -15.68 0.73
N GLU A 134 -1.54 -16.25 1.84
CA GLU A 134 -0.64 -16.82 2.85
C GLU A 134 0.17 -18.00 2.31
N MET A 135 -0.46 -18.86 1.50
CA MET A 135 0.25 -19.97 0.86
C MET A 135 1.24 -19.47 -0.19
N ASN A 136 0.87 -18.44 -0.95
CA ASN A 136 1.76 -17.80 -1.93
C ASN A 136 3.02 -17.25 -1.25
N ARG A 137 2.89 -16.60 -0.09
CA ARG A 137 4.03 -16.10 0.70
C ARG A 137 4.97 -17.23 1.10
N GLN A 138 4.43 -18.36 1.59
CA GLN A 138 5.21 -19.50 2.02
C GLN A 138 5.96 -20.18 0.87
N ILE A 139 5.30 -20.39 -0.27
CA ILE A 139 5.92 -20.97 -1.47
C ILE A 139 7.05 -20.05 -1.97
N THR A 140 6.77 -18.76 -2.13
CA THR A 140 7.75 -17.79 -2.62
C THR A 140 8.95 -17.68 -1.70
N GLY A 141 8.73 -17.60 -0.39
CA GLY A 141 9.81 -17.55 0.62
C GLY A 141 10.69 -18.81 0.64
N ARG A 142 10.14 -19.97 0.27
CA ARG A 142 10.93 -21.22 0.15
C ARG A 142 11.82 -21.22 -1.08
N ILE A 143 11.42 -20.57 -2.17
CA ILE A 143 12.15 -20.50 -3.44
C ILE A 143 13.20 -19.39 -3.43
N ALA A 144 12.92 -18.28 -2.74
CA ALA A 144 13.71 -17.05 -2.82
C ALA A 144 15.17 -17.25 -2.35
N THR A 145 16.09 -16.73 -3.18
CA THR A 145 17.52 -16.61 -2.84
C THR A 145 17.77 -15.37 -1.96
N TYR A 146 17.02 -14.31 -2.22
CA TYR A 146 17.06 -13.05 -1.47
C TYR A 146 15.67 -12.77 -0.92
N ASN A 147 15.54 -12.66 0.40
CA ASN A 147 14.30 -12.27 1.06
C ASN A 147 14.45 -10.85 1.61
N PHE A 148 13.75 -9.89 1.02
CA PHE A 148 13.74 -8.49 1.44
C PHE A 148 12.54 -8.26 2.35
N SER A 149 12.76 -8.34 3.65
CA SER A 149 11.74 -8.22 4.68
C SER A 149 11.46 -6.77 5.02
N PRO A 150 10.19 -6.35 5.12
CA PRO A 150 9.86 -4.98 5.50
C PRO A 150 10.20 -4.66 6.95
N THR A 151 10.12 -5.65 7.85
CA THR A 151 10.28 -5.45 9.30
C THR A 151 11.09 -6.56 9.95
N PRO A 152 11.64 -6.35 11.18
CA PRO A 152 12.26 -7.41 11.98
C PRO A 152 11.31 -8.58 12.29
N LEU A 153 9.99 -8.33 12.43
CA LEU A 153 9.00 -9.40 12.63
C LEU A 153 8.90 -10.31 11.40
N SER A 154 8.89 -9.71 10.22
CA SER A 154 8.88 -10.46 8.95
C SER A 154 10.15 -11.32 8.77
N GLU A 155 11.32 -10.79 9.14
CA GLU A 155 12.57 -11.56 9.20
C GLU A 155 12.45 -12.74 10.17
N LYS A 156 11.93 -12.49 11.38
CA LYS A 156 11.75 -13.53 12.39
C LYS A 156 10.90 -14.69 11.86
N ASN A 157 9.78 -14.39 11.19
CA ASN A 157 8.93 -15.41 10.58
C ASN A 157 9.70 -16.30 9.58
N LEU A 158 10.53 -15.70 8.73
CA LEU A 158 11.35 -16.44 7.76
C LEU A 158 12.43 -17.29 8.46
N MET A 159 13.03 -16.79 9.53
CA MET A 159 14.02 -17.53 10.31
C MET A 159 13.39 -18.75 11.01
N GLU A 160 12.21 -18.58 11.60
CA GLU A 160 11.45 -19.67 12.25
C GLU A 160 11.04 -20.75 11.25
N GLU A 161 10.68 -20.37 10.02
CA GLU A 161 10.38 -21.29 8.91
C GLU A 161 11.64 -21.90 8.26
N LYS A 162 12.83 -21.49 8.67
CA LYS A 162 14.11 -21.92 8.10
C LYS A 162 14.18 -21.67 6.60
N ALA A 163 13.84 -20.45 6.18
CA ALA A 163 14.02 -20.01 4.79
C ALA A 163 15.50 -20.21 4.37
N GLN A 164 15.70 -20.75 3.16
CA GLN A 164 17.05 -21.11 2.69
C GLN A 164 17.85 -19.92 2.15
N GLY A 165 17.17 -18.89 1.68
CA GLY A 165 17.81 -17.69 1.14
C GLY A 165 18.31 -16.73 2.21
N ASN A 166 19.12 -15.78 1.79
CA ASN A 166 19.53 -14.67 2.65
C ASN A 166 18.36 -13.77 2.98
N ILE A 167 18.31 -13.26 4.20
CA ILE A 167 17.25 -12.39 4.69
C ILE A 167 17.83 -11.02 4.99
N TYR A 168 17.18 -9.96 4.47
CA TYR A 168 17.58 -8.56 4.66
C TYR A 168 16.38 -7.76 5.13
N VAL A 169 16.49 -7.04 6.23
CA VAL A 169 15.44 -6.11 6.67
C VAL A 169 15.67 -4.76 6.00
N THR A 170 14.82 -4.44 5.04
CA THR A 170 15.00 -3.28 4.15
C THR A 170 14.03 -2.13 4.41
N GLY A 171 12.93 -2.37 5.11
CA GLY A 171 11.73 -1.54 5.04
C GLY A 171 10.86 -1.95 3.87
N ASN A 172 9.66 -1.37 3.78
CA ASN A 172 8.69 -1.62 2.72
C ASN A 172 8.82 -0.55 1.63
N THR A 173 8.93 -0.99 0.38
CA THR A 173 9.03 -0.12 -0.80
C THR A 173 7.78 0.75 -1.04
N VAL A 174 6.67 0.49 -0.34
CA VAL A 174 5.49 1.36 -0.37
C VAL A 174 5.79 2.77 0.18
N ILE A 175 6.72 2.88 1.14
CA ILE A 175 7.12 4.17 1.69
C ILE A 175 7.98 4.93 0.70
N ASP A 176 8.87 4.24 -0.04
CA ASP A 176 9.61 4.83 -1.16
C ASP A 176 8.65 5.36 -2.23
N ALA A 177 7.61 4.57 -2.59
CA ALA A 177 6.58 4.98 -3.54
C ALA A 177 5.85 6.24 -3.10
N LEU A 178 5.45 6.26 -1.84
CA LEU A 178 4.73 7.38 -1.24
C LEU A 178 5.56 8.67 -1.30
N HIS A 179 6.83 8.60 -0.88
CA HIS A 179 7.74 9.74 -0.92
C HIS A 179 7.97 10.23 -2.36
N MET A 180 8.18 9.33 -3.32
CA MET A 180 8.33 9.69 -4.74
C MET A 180 7.10 10.42 -5.27
N VAL A 181 5.90 9.95 -4.95
CA VAL A 181 4.64 10.59 -5.38
C VAL A 181 4.46 11.95 -4.74
N VAL A 182 4.70 12.06 -3.43
CA VAL A 182 4.61 13.35 -2.70
C VAL A 182 5.64 14.35 -3.22
N ASP A 183 6.87 13.92 -3.47
CA ASP A 183 7.91 14.79 -4.03
C ASP A 183 7.55 15.23 -5.45
N LYS A 184 7.00 14.35 -6.28
CA LYS A 184 6.49 14.70 -7.62
C LYS A 184 5.40 15.76 -7.54
N LEU A 185 4.41 15.59 -6.65
CA LEU A 185 3.33 16.54 -6.44
C LEU A 185 3.83 17.89 -5.91
N LYS A 186 4.85 17.91 -5.05
CA LYS A 186 5.44 19.15 -4.52
C LYS A 186 6.27 19.91 -5.55
N ASN A 187 6.95 19.19 -6.45
CA ASN A 187 7.84 19.78 -7.44
C ASN A 187 7.14 20.11 -8.77
N ASP A 188 5.98 19.55 -9.03
CA ASP A 188 5.17 19.80 -10.24
C ASP A 188 3.86 20.49 -9.86
N THR A 189 3.86 21.80 -9.90
CA THR A 189 2.69 22.64 -9.57
C THR A 189 1.53 22.44 -10.52
N ALA A 190 1.78 22.11 -11.79
CA ALA A 190 0.71 21.82 -12.75
C ALA A 190 0.02 20.50 -12.42
N LEU A 191 0.80 19.47 -12.09
CA LEU A 191 0.25 18.18 -11.65
C LEU A 191 -0.54 18.33 -10.34
N ALA A 192 -0.02 19.09 -9.36
CA ALA A 192 -0.72 19.34 -8.10
C ALA A 192 -2.07 20.03 -8.35
N LYS A 193 -2.09 21.06 -9.20
CA LYS A 193 -3.33 21.77 -9.58
C LYS A 193 -4.33 20.86 -10.30
N GLU A 194 -3.84 19.96 -11.14
CA GLU A 194 -4.70 18.95 -11.78
C GLU A 194 -5.39 18.07 -10.74
N GLN A 195 -4.67 17.66 -9.67
CA GLN A 195 -5.26 16.87 -8.58
C GLN A 195 -6.31 17.68 -7.80
N GLU A 196 -6.08 18.96 -7.57
CA GLU A 196 -7.07 19.86 -6.95
C GLU A 196 -8.35 19.94 -7.79
N GLU A 197 -8.21 20.08 -9.11
CA GLU A 197 -9.35 20.12 -10.02
C GLU A 197 -10.12 18.78 -10.06
N ILE A 198 -9.42 17.66 -10.01
CA ILE A 198 -10.03 16.31 -9.94
C ILE A 198 -10.80 16.15 -8.62
N LEU A 199 -10.20 16.52 -7.49
CA LEU A 199 -10.84 16.47 -6.17
C LEU A 199 -12.08 17.38 -6.10
N ALA A 200 -12.00 18.59 -6.67
CA ALA A 200 -13.14 19.50 -6.72
C ALA A 200 -14.29 18.91 -7.55
N LYS A 201 -14.00 18.29 -8.68
CA LYS A 201 -14.99 17.56 -9.50
C LYS A 201 -15.56 16.33 -8.78
N ALA A 202 -14.76 15.66 -7.96
CA ALA A 202 -15.20 14.53 -7.15
C ALA A 202 -16.09 14.96 -5.96
N GLY A 203 -16.08 16.25 -5.60
CA GLY A 203 -16.96 16.84 -4.58
C GLY A 203 -16.26 17.51 -3.40
N TYR A 204 -14.92 17.68 -3.43
CA TYR A 204 -14.19 18.35 -2.36
C TYR A 204 -13.17 19.38 -2.90
N ASP A 205 -13.37 20.65 -2.56
CA ASP A 205 -12.41 21.71 -2.86
C ASP A 205 -11.35 21.82 -1.76
N VAL A 206 -10.14 21.36 -2.05
CA VAL A 206 -9.02 21.38 -1.09
C VAL A 206 -8.55 22.78 -0.70
N ASN A 207 -8.92 23.84 -1.46
CA ASN A 207 -8.62 25.22 -1.11
C ASN A 207 -9.28 25.66 0.22
N ARG A 208 -10.29 24.94 0.69
CA ARG A 208 -10.88 25.10 2.02
C ARG A 208 -9.86 24.95 3.14
N LEU A 209 -8.77 24.21 2.92
CA LEU A 209 -7.69 24.01 3.89
C LEU A 209 -6.72 25.21 3.97
N ASN A 210 -6.75 26.13 3.03
CA ASN A 210 -5.84 27.30 3.01
C ASN A 210 -6.08 28.24 4.20
N ASP A 211 -7.26 28.20 4.82
CA ASP A 211 -7.61 28.99 6.01
C ASP A 211 -7.20 28.30 7.33
N GLY A 212 -6.34 27.27 7.24
CA GLY A 212 -5.85 26.53 8.42
C GLY A 212 -6.83 25.50 8.99
N LYS A 213 -7.88 25.16 8.24
CA LYS A 213 -8.79 24.06 8.62
C LYS A 213 -8.06 22.74 8.70
N LYS A 214 -8.48 21.91 9.67
CA LYS A 214 -8.06 20.52 9.77
C LYS A 214 -8.89 19.63 8.85
N LEU A 215 -8.30 18.52 8.41
CA LEU A 215 -8.97 17.53 7.58
C LEU A 215 -8.88 16.14 8.23
N VAL A 216 -10.02 15.49 8.41
CA VAL A 216 -10.10 14.06 8.73
C VAL A 216 -10.43 13.31 7.43
N LEU A 217 -9.47 12.54 6.94
CA LEU A 217 -9.66 11.66 5.79
C LEU A 217 -10.21 10.31 6.27
N ILE A 218 -11.32 9.86 5.67
CA ILE A 218 -12.01 8.64 6.06
C ILE A 218 -11.98 7.64 4.92
N THR A 219 -11.66 6.38 5.23
CA THR A 219 -11.83 5.27 4.30
C THR A 219 -12.40 4.06 5.04
N GLY A 220 -13.46 3.44 4.52
CA GLY A 220 -14.07 2.30 5.16
C GLY A 220 -14.97 1.53 4.19
N HIS A 221 -14.69 0.24 4.02
CA HIS A 221 -15.47 -0.63 3.15
C HIS A 221 -15.32 -2.12 3.48
N ARG A 222 -14.65 -2.45 4.59
CA ARG A 222 -14.39 -3.84 4.98
C ARG A 222 -15.69 -4.57 5.34
N ARG A 223 -15.85 -5.78 4.80
CA ARG A 223 -17.04 -6.61 5.00
C ARG A 223 -17.26 -7.01 6.45
N GLU A 224 -16.17 -7.14 7.21
CA GLU A 224 -16.22 -7.50 8.63
C GLU A 224 -16.94 -6.44 9.49
N ASN A 225 -17.00 -5.20 9.02
CA ASN A 225 -17.65 -4.09 9.73
C ASN A 225 -19.14 -3.94 9.38
N PHE A 226 -19.66 -4.62 8.35
CA PHE A 226 -21.03 -4.42 7.88
C PHE A 226 -22.08 -4.78 8.95
N GLY A 227 -23.26 -4.15 8.84
CA GLY A 227 -24.34 -4.23 9.82
C GLY A 227 -24.24 -3.16 10.89
N ASP A 228 -24.59 -3.51 12.13
CA ASP A 228 -24.65 -2.56 13.27
C ASP A 228 -23.31 -1.87 13.56
N GLY A 229 -22.20 -2.55 13.31
CA GLY A 229 -20.87 -1.98 13.45
C GLY A 229 -20.67 -0.78 12.53
N PHE A 230 -21.03 -0.93 11.26
CA PHE A 230 -20.88 0.13 10.27
C PHE A 230 -21.80 1.32 10.58
N ILE A 231 -23.03 1.07 11.05
CA ILE A 231 -23.95 2.13 11.48
C ILE A 231 -23.37 2.92 12.66
N ARG A 232 -22.80 2.25 13.68
CA ARG A 232 -22.13 2.94 14.80
C ARG A 232 -20.97 3.82 14.34
N MET A 233 -20.12 3.32 13.42
CA MET A 233 -19.02 4.09 12.83
C MET A 233 -19.54 5.35 12.12
N VAL A 234 -20.53 5.19 11.23
CA VAL A 234 -21.11 6.29 10.47
C VAL A 234 -21.80 7.31 11.37
N THR A 235 -22.47 6.86 12.45
CA THR A 235 -23.06 7.74 13.45
C THR A 235 -21.99 8.56 14.18
N ALA A 236 -20.90 7.94 14.61
CA ALA A 236 -19.79 8.66 15.22
C ALA A 236 -19.19 9.71 14.27
N MET A 237 -19.02 9.38 13.00
CA MET A 237 -18.52 10.32 11.98
C MET A 237 -19.43 11.54 11.82
N LYS A 238 -20.75 11.31 11.80
CA LYS A 238 -21.74 12.38 11.75
C LYS A 238 -21.65 13.29 12.95
N ASP A 239 -21.68 12.73 14.16
CA ASP A 239 -21.65 13.49 15.42
C ASP A 239 -20.32 14.23 15.61
N LEU A 240 -19.18 13.66 15.12
CA LEU A 240 -17.90 14.39 15.04
C LEU A 240 -17.97 15.60 14.13
N SER A 241 -18.61 15.50 12.97
CA SER A 241 -18.75 16.63 12.08
C SER A 241 -19.62 17.77 12.65
N GLU A 242 -20.63 17.41 13.44
CA GLU A 242 -21.46 18.37 14.17
C GLU A 242 -20.70 19.01 15.35
N LYS A 243 -19.87 18.23 16.03
CA LYS A 243 -19.02 18.71 17.16
C LYS A 243 -17.90 19.66 16.69
N TYR A 244 -17.34 19.42 15.50
CA TYR A 244 -16.21 20.16 14.96
C TYR A 244 -16.55 20.86 13.63
N PRO A 245 -17.32 21.94 13.63
CA PRO A 245 -17.77 22.61 12.40
C PRO A 245 -16.62 23.22 11.58
N ASP A 246 -15.47 23.49 12.20
CA ASP A 246 -14.28 24.04 11.54
C ASP A 246 -13.30 22.96 11.04
N VAL A 247 -13.64 21.69 11.16
CA VAL A 247 -12.90 20.55 10.64
C VAL A 247 -13.66 19.97 9.46
N ASP A 248 -12.97 19.76 8.34
CA ASP A 248 -13.55 19.07 7.20
C ASP A 248 -13.37 17.55 7.34
N PHE A 249 -14.42 16.81 7.04
CA PHE A 249 -14.43 15.33 6.98
C PHE A 249 -14.63 14.92 5.54
N VAL A 250 -13.72 14.17 4.96
CA VAL A 250 -13.79 13.73 3.57
C VAL A 250 -13.76 12.21 3.49
N TYR A 251 -14.78 11.65 2.86
CA TYR A 251 -14.96 10.22 2.74
C TYR A 251 -15.12 9.83 1.26
N PRO A 252 -14.04 9.37 0.59
CA PRO A 252 -14.14 8.71 -0.71
C PRO A 252 -14.99 7.44 -0.57
N MET A 253 -16.23 7.49 -1.04
CA MET A 253 -17.25 6.50 -0.72
C MET A 253 -17.22 5.34 -1.70
N HIS A 254 -16.92 4.14 -1.21
CA HIS A 254 -16.93 2.93 -2.03
C HIS A 254 -18.30 2.67 -2.66
N LEU A 255 -18.32 2.15 -3.91
CA LEU A 255 -19.55 1.93 -4.68
C LEU A 255 -20.46 0.82 -4.13
N ASN A 256 -19.95 -0.01 -3.19
CA ASN A 256 -20.69 -1.13 -2.62
C ASN A 256 -21.97 -0.63 -1.91
N PRO A 257 -23.17 -1.19 -2.22
CA PRO A 257 -24.41 -0.84 -1.54
C PRO A 257 -24.38 -1.03 -0.01
N ASN A 258 -23.59 -1.99 0.49
CA ASN A 258 -23.41 -2.21 1.93
C ASN A 258 -22.63 -1.08 2.63
N VAL A 259 -22.00 -0.20 1.88
CA VAL A 259 -21.38 1.05 2.36
C VAL A 259 -22.39 2.20 2.21
N ARG A 260 -22.98 2.35 1.03
CA ARG A 260 -23.85 3.49 0.71
C ARG A 260 -25.16 3.51 1.49
N LYS A 261 -25.82 2.35 1.64
CA LYS A 261 -27.12 2.28 2.37
C LYS A 261 -27.05 2.76 3.81
N PRO A 262 -26.14 2.26 4.67
CA PRO A 262 -26.02 2.76 6.04
C PRO A 262 -25.67 4.25 6.13
N ILE A 263 -24.88 4.77 5.17
CA ILE A 263 -24.56 6.19 5.11
C ILE A 263 -25.85 7.00 4.86
N HIS A 264 -26.69 6.62 3.90
CA HIS A 264 -27.97 7.28 3.68
C HIS A 264 -28.94 7.12 4.86
N GLU A 265 -28.90 5.99 5.55
CA GLU A 265 -29.71 5.77 6.75
C GLU A 265 -29.37 6.75 7.88
N VAL A 266 -28.10 7.03 8.11
CA VAL A 266 -27.62 7.91 9.19
C VAL A 266 -27.62 9.38 8.80
N PHE A 267 -27.14 9.72 7.60
CA PHE A 267 -27.02 11.10 7.13
C PHE A 267 -28.29 11.62 6.44
N GLY A 268 -29.20 10.74 6.03
CA GLY A 268 -30.37 11.06 5.20
C GLY A 268 -30.08 10.94 3.71
N GLU A 269 -31.13 11.07 2.90
CA GLU A 269 -31.02 10.98 1.44
C GLU A 269 -30.18 12.13 0.87
N ASP A 270 -30.29 13.32 1.45
CA ASP A 270 -29.43 14.47 1.14
C ASP A 270 -28.17 14.38 2.00
N LEU A 271 -27.07 13.97 1.35
CA LEU A 271 -25.75 13.86 1.97
C LEU A 271 -25.03 15.20 2.15
N THR A 272 -25.64 16.30 1.75
CA THR A 272 -25.03 17.64 1.82
C THR A 272 -24.87 18.09 3.27
N ARG A 273 -23.63 18.38 3.65
CA ARG A 273 -23.26 18.93 4.96
C ARG A 273 -22.21 20.04 4.75
N PRO A 274 -22.13 21.03 5.64
CA PRO A 274 -21.21 22.16 5.47
C PRO A 274 -19.73 21.75 5.56
N ASN A 275 -19.42 20.66 6.27
CA ASN A 275 -18.06 20.19 6.55
C ASN A 275 -17.90 18.67 6.46
N PHE A 276 -18.87 17.93 5.90
CA PHE A 276 -18.76 16.51 5.63
C PHE A 276 -18.99 16.24 4.13
N PHE A 277 -18.01 15.66 3.47
CA PHE A 277 -17.96 15.47 2.03
C PHE A 277 -17.87 14.00 1.67
N PHE A 278 -18.96 13.44 1.14
CA PHE A 278 -18.96 12.16 0.50
C PHE A 278 -18.56 12.37 -0.97
N ILE A 279 -17.41 11.86 -1.34
CA ILE A 279 -16.88 12.05 -2.69
C ILE A 279 -16.80 10.72 -3.44
N GLU A 280 -16.63 10.78 -4.76
CA GLU A 280 -16.40 9.58 -5.56
C GLU A 280 -15.05 8.92 -5.22
N PRO A 281 -14.90 7.60 -5.46
CA PRO A 281 -13.66 6.89 -5.23
C PRO A 281 -12.49 7.54 -5.99
N LEU A 282 -11.35 7.67 -5.30
CA LEU A 282 -10.16 8.30 -5.85
C LEU A 282 -9.17 7.27 -6.42
N GLN A 283 -8.41 7.67 -7.43
CA GLN A 283 -7.24 6.94 -7.86
C GLN A 283 -6.07 7.18 -6.89
N TYR A 284 -4.94 6.51 -7.12
CA TYR A 284 -3.82 6.53 -6.18
C TYR A 284 -3.23 7.93 -6.00
N LEU A 285 -3.05 8.67 -7.09
CA LEU A 285 -2.40 9.98 -7.06
C LEU A 285 -3.23 11.02 -6.29
N GLU A 286 -4.54 11.13 -6.58
CA GLU A 286 -5.47 12.01 -5.89
C GLU A 286 -5.61 11.62 -4.41
N PHE A 287 -5.61 10.31 -4.14
CA PHE A 287 -5.71 9.82 -2.78
C PHE A 287 -4.47 10.18 -1.95
N VAL A 288 -3.26 10.00 -2.49
CA VAL A 288 -2.01 10.39 -1.83
C VAL A 288 -1.98 11.91 -1.62
N TYR A 289 -2.40 12.70 -2.62
CA TYR A 289 -2.49 14.15 -2.48
C TYR A 289 -3.40 14.55 -1.32
N LEU A 290 -4.59 13.98 -1.23
CA LEU A 290 -5.55 14.27 -0.15
C LEU A 290 -5.04 13.78 1.21
N MET A 291 -4.39 12.61 1.26
CA MET A 291 -3.79 12.05 2.48
C MET A 291 -2.65 12.93 2.98
N GLU A 292 -1.82 13.48 2.10
CA GLU A 292 -0.76 14.44 2.46
C GLU A 292 -1.34 15.71 3.10
N LYS A 293 -2.48 16.18 2.66
CA LYS A 293 -3.20 17.35 3.22
C LYS A 293 -3.98 17.02 4.50
N SER A 294 -4.22 15.76 4.82
CA SER A 294 -5.01 15.38 5.98
C SER A 294 -4.28 15.65 7.30
N THR A 295 -5.06 15.84 8.36
CA THR A 295 -4.58 15.93 9.74
C THR A 295 -4.61 14.55 10.41
N ILE A 296 -5.71 13.84 10.25
CA ILE A 296 -5.95 12.51 10.83
C ILE A 296 -6.49 11.61 9.71
N VAL A 297 -6.14 10.33 9.75
CA VAL A 297 -6.71 9.31 8.86
C VAL A 297 -7.50 8.29 9.69
N LEU A 298 -8.79 8.16 9.40
CA LEU A 298 -9.70 7.19 9.99
C LEU A 298 -9.99 6.11 8.94
N THR A 299 -9.51 4.87 9.16
CA THR A 299 -9.47 3.85 8.10
C THR A 299 -9.74 2.44 8.58
N ASP A 300 -10.18 1.56 7.69
CA ASP A 300 -10.17 0.10 7.87
C ASP A 300 -9.16 -0.62 6.96
N SER A 301 -8.36 0.13 6.20
CA SER A 301 -7.40 -0.40 5.23
C SER A 301 -6.07 -0.79 5.88
N GLY A 302 -5.54 -1.98 5.54
CA GLY A 302 -4.20 -2.41 5.97
C GLY A 302 -3.06 -1.57 5.37
N GLY A 303 -3.12 -1.22 4.08
CA GLY A 303 -2.08 -0.43 3.40
C GLY A 303 -1.94 0.98 3.97
N ILE A 304 -3.06 1.62 4.31
CA ILE A 304 -3.04 2.98 4.88
C ILE A 304 -2.37 3.01 6.27
N GLN A 305 -2.41 1.91 7.02
CA GLN A 305 -1.68 1.77 8.29
C GLN A 305 -0.15 1.81 8.10
N GLU A 306 0.33 1.53 6.91
CA GLU A 306 1.74 1.66 6.55
C GLU A 306 2.05 3.03 5.95
N GLU A 307 1.20 3.50 5.02
CA GLU A 307 1.43 4.70 4.22
C GLU A 307 1.21 6.01 5.00
N ALA A 308 0.09 6.17 5.68
CA ALA A 308 -0.24 7.42 6.36
C ALA A 308 0.77 7.81 7.47
N PRO A 309 1.27 6.87 8.30
CA PRO A 309 2.38 7.17 9.22
C PRO A 309 3.67 7.62 8.50
N GLY A 310 3.91 7.17 7.27
CA GLY A 310 5.03 7.63 6.43
C GLY A 310 4.95 9.12 6.07
N LEU A 311 3.77 9.72 6.17
CA LEU A 311 3.52 11.16 6.03
C LEU A 311 3.37 11.88 7.38
N GLY A 312 3.64 11.20 8.49
CA GLY A 312 3.43 11.77 9.82
C GLY A 312 1.96 11.99 10.17
N LYS A 313 1.05 11.19 9.60
CA LYS A 313 -0.38 11.30 9.88
C LYS A 313 -0.80 10.27 10.93
N PRO A 314 -1.39 10.70 12.08
CA PRO A 314 -2.02 9.78 13.01
C PRO A 314 -3.11 8.94 12.34
N VAL A 315 -3.12 7.63 12.59
CA VAL A 315 -4.07 6.69 12.00
C VAL A 315 -4.94 6.05 13.07
N LEU A 316 -6.24 6.17 12.91
CA LEU A 316 -7.24 5.49 13.73
C LEU A 316 -7.88 4.37 12.89
N VAL A 317 -7.73 3.13 13.35
CA VAL A 317 -8.16 1.96 12.61
C VAL A 317 -9.49 1.44 13.11
N MET A 318 -10.49 1.47 12.24
CA MET A 318 -11.86 0.99 12.49
C MET A 318 -11.94 -0.53 12.32
N ARG A 319 -11.11 -1.25 13.08
CA ARG A 319 -11.07 -2.70 13.16
C ARG A 319 -10.76 -3.14 14.59
N ASP A 320 -11.25 -4.32 14.97
CA ASP A 320 -10.96 -4.90 16.30
C ASP A 320 -9.54 -5.50 16.35
N THR A 321 -9.02 -5.93 15.21
CA THR A 321 -7.68 -6.51 15.04
C THR A 321 -6.98 -5.96 13.81
N THR A 322 -5.66 -6.07 13.77
CA THR A 322 -4.86 -5.70 12.60
C THR A 322 -3.79 -6.74 12.32
N GLU A 323 -3.46 -6.94 11.04
CA GLU A 323 -2.30 -7.70 10.59
C GLU A 323 -1.00 -6.86 10.66
N ARG A 324 -1.06 -5.69 11.27
CA ARG A 324 0.04 -4.71 11.37
C ARG A 324 0.38 -4.42 12.85
N PRO A 325 0.79 -5.45 13.63
CA PRO A 325 1.04 -5.29 15.07
C PRO A 325 2.17 -4.30 15.36
N GLU A 326 3.14 -4.16 14.46
CA GLU A 326 4.25 -3.22 14.61
C GLU A 326 3.78 -1.76 14.63
N ALA A 327 2.74 -1.41 13.86
CA ALA A 327 2.17 -0.05 13.87
C ALA A 327 1.52 0.30 15.22
N LEU A 328 0.93 -0.69 15.90
CA LEU A 328 0.41 -0.51 17.26
C LEU A 328 1.55 -0.33 18.26
N ALA A 329 2.59 -1.16 18.18
CA ALA A 329 3.73 -1.10 19.08
C ALA A 329 4.51 0.21 18.95
N SER A 330 4.64 0.75 17.73
CA SER A 330 5.29 2.04 17.48
C SER A 330 4.46 3.26 17.91
N GLY A 331 3.15 3.07 18.13
CA GLY A 331 2.23 4.15 18.47
C GLY A 331 1.83 5.05 17.28
N THR A 332 2.08 4.63 16.04
CA THR A 332 1.63 5.35 14.83
C THR A 332 0.15 5.12 14.52
N VAL A 333 -0.41 4.03 15.07
CA VAL A 333 -1.78 3.57 14.82
C VAL A 333 -2.47 3.22 16.13
N HIS A 334 -3.74 3.61 16.28
CA HIS A 334 -4.62 3.13 17.35
C HIS A 334 -5.81 2.37 16.77
N LEU A 335 -6.19 1.24 17.41
CA LEU A 335 -7.41 0.51 17.06
C LEU A 335 -8.62 1.12 17.78
N VAL A 336 -9.59 1.59 17.02
CA VAL A 336 -10.86 2.11 17.54
C VAL A 336 -12.05 1.17 17.33
N GLY A 337 -11.86 0.12 16.52
CA GLY A 337 -12.92 -0.82 16.20
C GLY A 337 -14.10 -0.15 15.50
N THR A 338 -15.27 -0.73 15.67
CA THR A 338 -16.56 -0.14 15.29
C THR A 338 -17.26 0.51 16.49
N ASP A 339 -16.50 0.87 17.52
CA ASP A 339 -17.01 1.40 18.78
C ASP A 339 -17.21 2.92 18.67
N TYR A 340 -18.45 3.36 18.87
CA TYR A 340 -18.84 4.76 18.77
C TYR A 340 -18.03 5.65 19.72
N ASP A 341 -17.96 5.26 21.00
CA ASP A 341 -17.32 6.09 22.05
C ASP A 341 -15.80 6.18 21.82
N LYS A 342 -15.16 5.09 21.42
CA LYS A 342 -13.73 5.10 21.06
C LYS A 342 -13.45 6.01 19.88
N ILE A 343 -14.22 5.92 18.79
CA ILE A 343 -14.06 6.79 17.63
C ILE A 343 -14.21 8.25 18.03
N MET A 344 -15.28 8.58 18.77
CA MET A 344 -15.52 9.93 19.26
C MET A 344 -14.36 10.45 20.12
N ASN A 345 -13.89 9.65 21.07
CA ASN A 345 -12.85 10.05 22.02
C ASN A 345 -11.49 10.19 21.36
N GLU A 346 -11.06 9.21 20.56
CA GLU A 346 -9.73 9.23 19.92
C GLU A 346 -9.61 10.34 18.86
N VAL A 347 -10.63 10.54 18.02
CA VAL A 347 -10.63 11.65 17.06
C VAL A 347 -10.63 13.00 17.79
N SER A 348 -11.46 13.13 18.83
CA SER A 348 -11.50 14.37 19.63
C SER A 348 -10.16 14.65 20.31
N THR A 349 -9.53 13.64 20.91
CA THR A 349 -8.22 13.78 21.54
C THR A 349 -7.18 14.30 20.56
N LEU A 350 -7.12 13.73 19.35
CA LEU A 350 -6.15 14.18 18.32
C LEU A 350 -6.46 15.57 17.75
N LEU A 351 -7.71 16.00 17.78
CA LEU A 351 -8.10 17.35 17.34
C LEU A 351 -7.84 18.41 18.40
N ASP A 352 -8.05 18.09 19.69
CA ASP A 352 -8.07 19.03 20.80
C ASP A 352 -6.73 19.09 21.56
N ASP A 353 -5.94 18.00 21.58
CA ASP A 353 -4.67 17.91 22.31
C ASP A 353 -3.48 17.81 21.33
N ALA A 354 -2.77 18.94 21.20
CA ALA A 354 -1.57 19.02 20.35
C ALA A 354 -0.46 18.06 20.79
N THR A 355 -0.35 17.76 22.09
CA THR A 355 0.67 16.83 22.62
C THR A 355 0.38 15.39 22.21
N ALA A 356 -0.88 14.98 22.32
CA ALA A 356 -1.33 13.66 21.86
C ALA A 356 -1.14 13.52 20.34
N TYR A 357 -1.49 14.55 19.57
CA TYR A 357 -1.27 14.59 18.14
C TYR A 357 0.22 14.47 17.79
N GLU A 358 1.08 15.29 18.38
CA GLU A 358 2.52 15.27 18.10
C GLU A 358 3.17 13.93 18.46
N LYS A 359 2.78 13.34 19.59
CA LYS A 359 3.27 12.02 19.98
C LYS A 359 3.03 10.97 18.92
N MET A 360 1.85 10.96 18.33
CA MET A 360 1.46 9.99 17.32
C MET A 360 2.03 10.32 15.95
N SER A 361 1.99 11.59 15.53
CA SER A 361 2.47 12.04 14.22
C SER A 361 4.00 11.98 14.07
N LYS A 362 4.73 12.05 15.18
CA LYS A 362 6.21 11.97 15.20
C LYS A 362 6.73 10.58 15.56
N ALA A 363 5.84 9.60 15.81
CA ALA A 363 6.24 8.23 16.07
C ALA A 363 6.93 7.63 14.82
N VAL A 364 7.92 6.77 15.05
CA VAL A 364 8.68 6.14 13.96
C VAL A 364 7.79 5.17 13.21
N ASN A 365 7.73 5.30 11.88
CA ASN A 365 6.99 4.35 11.06
C ASN A 365 7.73 3.00 11.01
N PRO A 366 7.15 1.90 11.50
CA PRO A 366 7.84 0.61 11.54
C PRO A 366 8.04 -0.01 10.14
N TYR A 367 7.35 0.49 9.13
CA TYR A 367 7.35 -0.10 7.78
C TYR A 367 8.35 0.55 6.82
N GLY A 368 9.04 1.61 7.20
CA GLY A 368 10.09 2.15 6.33
C GLY A 368 10.37 3.64 6.55
N ASP A 369 11.50 4.03 6.01
CA ASP A 369 12.06 5.38 5.99
C ASP A 369 12.20 5.93 4.56
N GLY A 370 11.67 5.23 3.55
CA GLY A 370 11.80 5.59 2.15
C GLY A 370 13.17 5.25 1.53
N GLN A 371 13.92 4.30 2.13
CA GLN A 371 15.22 3.83 1.65
C GLN A 371 15.24 2.33 1.33
N ALA A 372 14.08 1.69 1.27
CA ALA A 372 14.00 0.25 0.99
C ALA A 372 14.54 -0.09 -0.40
N CYS A 373 14.19 0.70 -1.41
CA CYS A 373 14.69 0.50 -2.78
C CYS A 373 16.20 0.60 -2.88
N ARG A 374 16.83 1.58 -2.19
CA ARG A 374 18.28 1.72 -2.12
C ARG A 374 18.92 0.47 -1.48
N ARG A 375 18.40 0.03 -0.32
CA ARG A 375 18.93 -1.16 0.38
C ARG A 375 18.87 -2.42 -0.48
N ILE A 376 17.76 -2.63 -1.19
CA ILE A 376 17.59 -3.77 -2.12
C ILE A 376 18.63 -3.68 -3.25
N THR A 377 18.82 -2.49 -3.82
CA THR A 377 19.77 -2.25 -4.90
C THR A 377 21.21 -2.48 -4.43
N ASP A 378 21.60 -1.99 -3.25
CA ASP A 378 22.92 -2.20 -2.65
C ASP A 378 23.22 -3.69 -2.45
N VAL A 379 22.27 -4.46 -1.89
CA VAL A 379 22.42 -5.93 -1.73
C VAL A 379 22.69 -6.62 -3.06
N LEU A 380 21.92 -6.28 -4.10
CA LEU A 380 22.08 -6.90 -5.42
C LEU A 380 23.34 -6.43 -6.16
N ALA A 381 23.87 -5.25 -5.80
CA ALA A 381 25.18 -4.79 -6.25
C ALA A 381 26.35 -5.49 -5.52
N GLY A 382 26.05 -6.21 -4.43
CA GLY A 382 27.08 -6.80 -3.57
C GLY A 382 27.76 -5.78 -2.66
N LYS A 383 27.09 -4.67 -2.40
CA LYS A 383 27.54 -3.62 -1.47
C LYS A 383 27.05 -3.90 -0.06
N GLU A 384 27.76 -3.39 0.92
CA GLU A 384 27.22 -3.31 2.28
C GLU A 384 26.04 -2.35 2.32
N THR A 385 25.01 -2.70 3.06
CA THR A 385 23.85 -1.85 3.28
C THR A 385 23.45 -1.86 4.75
N ASP A 386 22.85 -0.78 5.22
CA ASP A 386 22.28 -0.69 6.55
C ASP A 386 21.04 -1.57 6.66
N ARG A 387 20.81 -2.08 7.85
CA ARG A 387 19.55 -2.77 8.20
C ARG A 387 18.51 -1.72 8.61
N TYR A 388 17.28 -1.86 8.14
CA TYR A 388 16.18 -1.09 8.69
C TYR A 388 15.77 -1.65 10.06
N ASP A 389 16.07 -0.92 11.12
CA ASP A 389 15.75 -1.31 12.49
C ASP A 389 15.09 -0.14 13.22
N THR A 390 13.91 -0.40 13.76
CA THR A 390 13.10 0.63 14.42
C THR A 390 13.34 0.69 15.92
N ASN A 391 14.15 -0.20 16.50
CA ASN A 391 14.36 -0.31 17.96
C ASN A 391 13.03 -0.33 18.77
N ILE A 392 11.96 -0.93 18.19
CA ILE A 392 10.63 -1.05 18.79
C ILE A 392 10.52 -2.37 19.56
#